data_84e36d1af9b05f2d57693b09f09cc9ff
#
_entry.id   84e36d1af9b05f2d57693b09f09cc9ff
#
_cell.length_a   1.000
_cell.length_b   1.000
_cell.length_c   1.000
_cell.angle_alpha   90.00
_cell.angle_beta   90.00
_cell.angle_gamma   90.00
#
_symmetry.space_group_name_H-M   'P 1'
#
loop_
_entity.id
_entity.type
_entity.pdbx_description
1 polymer ?
#
loop_
_entity_poly.entity_id
_entity_poly.type
_entity_poly.pdbx_seq_one_letter_code
_entity_poly.pdbx_strand_id
1 'polypeptide(L)'
;MLLHGANFDEAKAKAIELSQQQGFTWVPPFDHPMVIAGQGTLALELLQQDAHLDRVFVPVGGGGLAAGVAVLIKQLMPQIKVIAVEAEDSACLKAALDAGHPVDLPRVGLFAEGVAVKRIGDETFRLCQEYLDDIITVDSDAICAAMKDLFEDVRAVAEPSGALALAGMKKYIAQN
;
A
#
# COMPACT_ATOMS: atom_id res chain seq x y z
N MET A 1 6.47 8.96 24.11
CA MET A 1 5.44 8.57 23.14
C MET A 1 4.15 9.29 23.51
N LEU A 2 3.45 9.90 22.56
CA LEU A 2 2.16 10.57 22.75
C LEU A 2 1.11 9.79 21.93
N LEU A 3 0.06 9.31 22.59
CA LEU A 3 -1.11 8.73 21.93
C LEU A 3 -2.16 9.86 21.75
N HIS A 4 -2.67 10.01 20.53
CA HIS A 4 -3.66 11.05 20.22
C HIS A 4 -4.56 10.60 19.06
N GLY A 5 -5.86 10.95 19.19
CA GLY A 5 -6.86 10.70 18.16
C GLY A 5 -7.42 9.28 18.15
N ALA A 6 -8.54 9.11 17.44
CA ALA A 6 -9.23 7.84 17.26
C ALA A 6 -8.84 7.13 15.93
N ASN A 7 -8.08 7.81 15.07
CA ASN A 7 -7.67 7.31 13.76
C ASN A 7 -6.32 7.92 13.33
N PHE A 8 -5.79 7.39 12.22
CA PHE A 8 -4.52 7.82 11.64
C PHE A 8 -4.49 9.32 11.32
N ASP A 9 -5.56 9.89 10.76
CA ASP A 9 -5.57 11.28 10.30
C ASP A 9 -5.49 12.26 11.48
N GLU A 10 -6.16 11.95 12.60
CA GLU A 10 -6.09 12.76 13.83
C GLU A 10 -4.68 12.69 14.46
N ALA A 11 -4.08 11.50 14.50
CA ALA A 11 -2.72 11.32 14.98
C ALA A 11 -1.71 12.07 14.11
N LYS A 12 -1.86 12.01 12.78
CA LYS A 12 -1.04 12.73 11.79
C LYS A 12 -1.15 14.24 11.97
N ALA A 13 -2.37 14.78 12.09
CA ALA A 13 -2.59 16.20 12.31
C ALA A 13 -1.89 16.70 13.58
N LYS A 14 -1.99 15.93 14.68
CA LYS A 14 -1.32 16.26 15.94
C LYS A 14 0.21 16.19 15.83
N ALA A 15 0.75 15.24 15.10
CA ALA A 15 2.18 15.12 14.87
C ALA A 15 2.72 16.33 14.08
N ILE A 16 1.99 16.78 13.05
CA ILE A 16 2.34 17.98 12.28
C ILE A 16 2.29 19.24 13.16
N GLU A 17 1.24 19.39 13.95
CA GLU A 17 1.13 20.50 14.91
C GLU A 17 2.33 20.55 15.86
N LEU A 18 2.68 19.43 16.47
CA LEU A 18 3.82 19.33 17.38
C LEU A 18 5.15 19.61 16.71
N SER A 19 5.33 19.16 15.46
CA SER A 19 6.55 19.46 14.71
C SER A 19 6.74 20.96 14.52
N GLN A 20 5.67 21.67 14.19
CA GLN A 20 5.70 23.12 14.02
C GLN A 20 5.93 23.88 15.35
N GLN A 21 5.28 23.44 16.43
CA GLN A 21 5.37 24.11 17.74
C GLN A 21 6.70 23.86 18.45
N GLN A 22 7.29 22.68 18.28
CA GLN A 22 8.48 22.25 19.03
C GLN A 22 9.74 22.11 18.15
N GLY A 23 9.64 22.42 16.86
CA GLY A 23 10.77 22.36 15.93
C GLY A 23 11.22 20.92 15.61
N PHE A 24 10.35 19.91 15.77
CA PHE A 24 10.68 18.54 15.40
C PHE A 24 10.65 18.40 13.89
N THR A 25 11.52 17.55 13.36
CA THR A 25 11.47 17.16 11.95
C THR A 25 10.27 16.26 11.70
N TRP A 26 9.34 16.72 10.85
CA TRP A 26 8.26 15.87 10.36
C TRP A 26 8.77 14.92 9.28
N VAL A 27 8.56 13.62 9.47
CA VAL A 27 8.82 12.60 8.45
C VAL A 27 7.47 12.11 7.94
N PRO A 28 7.10 12.40 6.68
CA PRO A 28 5.83 11.94 6.11
C PRO A 28 5.76 10.41 6.08
N PRO A 29 4.58 9.81 6.33
CA PRO A 29 4.45 8.36 6.40
C PRO A 29 4.56 7.66 5.04
N PHE A 30 4.21 8.34 3.94
CA PHE A 30 4.22 7.76 2.59
C PHE A 30 4.43 8.80 1.48
N ASP A 31 3.80 9.97 1.56
CA ASP A 31 3.74 10.95 0.47
C ASP A 31 4.93 11.92 0.51
N HIS A 32 6.10 11.40 0.19
CA HIS A 32 7.33 12.18 0.09
C HIS A 32 8.34 11.46 -0.82
N PRO A 33 9.02 12.14 -1.75
CA PRO A 33 9.93 11.50 -2.71
C PRO A 33 11.00 10.60 -2.08
N MET A 34 11.61 11.03 -0.97
CA MET A 34 12.64 10.22 -0.28
C MET A 34 12.04 8.98 0.41
N VAL A 35 10.81 9.08 0.92
CA VAL A 35 10.11 7.93 1.52
C VAL A 35 9.74 6.94 0.42
N ILE A 36 9.17 7.41 -0.68
CA ILE A 36 8.85 6.59 -1.85
C ILE A 36 10.10 5.89 -2.40
N ALA A 37 11.21 6.63 -2.56
CA ALA A 37 12.48 6.06 -3.01
C ALA A 37 12.99 4.97 -2.05
N GLY A 38 12.86 5.18 -0.74
CA GLY A 38 13.19 4.18 0.28
C GLY A 38 12.37 2.90 0.13
N GLN A 39 11.07 3.01 -0.19
CA GLN A 39 10.21 1.84 -0.44
C GLN A 39 10.61 1.08 -1.71
N GLY A 40 11.16 1.76 -2.70
CA GLY A 40 11.69 1.14 -3.92
C GLY A 40 12.81 0.12 -3.67
N THR A 41 13.55 0.24 -2.56
CA THR A 41 14.61 -0.73 -2.21
C THR A 41 14.08 -2.16 -2.05
N LEU A 42 12.82 -2.34 -1.62
CA LEU A 42 12.17 -3.65 -1.60
C LEU A 42 12.15 -4.30 -2.99
N ALA A 43 11.79 -3.55 -4.02
CA ALA A 43 11.76 -4.06 -5.38
C ALA A 43 13.18 -4.44 -5.88
N LEU A 44 14.20 -3.68 -5.49
CA LEU A 44 15.59 -4.05 -5.80
C LEU A 44 15.96 -5.39 -5.19
N GLU A 45 15.62 -5.63 -3.92
CA GLU A 45 15.90 -6.89 -3.24
C GLU A 45 15.10 -8.05 -3.85
N LEU A 46 13.83 -7.84 -4.21
CA LEU A 46 13.02 -8.84 -4.91
C LEU A 46 13.66 -9.26 -6.23
N LEU A 47 14.09 -8.30 -7.05
CA LEU A 47 14.73 -8.58 -8.35
C LEU A 47 16.12 -9.24 -8.20
N GLN A 48 16.81 -9.02 -7.09
CA GLN A 48 18.06 -9.72 -6.77
C GLN A 48 17.81 -11.17 -6.36
N GLN A 49 16.68 -11.45 -5.70
CA GLN A 49 16.31 -12.81 -5.30
C GLN A 49 15.76 -13.62 -6.47
N ASP A 50 14.91 -13.02 -7.30
CA ASP A 50 14.37 -13.62 -8.51
C ASP A 50 14.09 -12.56 -9.57
N ALA A 51 14.85 -12.60 -10.67
CA ALA A 51 14.66 -11.72 -11.82
C ALA A 51 13.62 -12.24 -12.84
N HIS A 52 13.05 -13.44 -12.63
CA HIS A 52 12.11 -14.08 -13.56
C HIS A 52 10.65 -13.93 -13.13
N LEU A 53 10.35 -12.85 -12.39
CA LEU A 53 8.98 -12.53 -11.97
C LEU A 53 8.15 -12.07 -13.17
N ASP A 54 6.93 -12.58 -13.28
CA ASP A 54 5.94 -12.06 -14.22
C ASP A 54 5.11 -10.93 -13.62
N ARG A 55 4.81 -11.04 -12.31
CA ARG A 55 3.92 -10.12 -11.59
C ARG A 55 4.37 -9.93 -10.16
N VAL A 56 4.15 -8.71 -9.66
CA VAL A 56 4.33 -8.37 -8.24
C VAL A 56 3.03 -7.77 -7.73
N PHE A 57 2.50 -8.33 -6.63
CA PHE A 57 1.31 -7.83 -5.95
C PHE A 57 1.73 -7.00 -4.74
N VAL A 58 1.23 -5.77 -4.63
CA VAL A 58 1.66 -4.81 -3.62
C VAL A 58 0.46 -4.28 -2.85
N PRO A 59 0.44 -4.39 -1.50
CA PRO A 59 -0.64 -3.81 -0.70
C PRO A 59 -0.59 -2.29 -0.73
N VAL A 60 -1.76 -1.64 -0.76
CA VAL A 60 -1.88 -0.19 -0.84
C VAL A 60 -2.72 0.36 0.31
N GLY A 61 -2.12 1.31 1.04
CA GLY A 61 -2.80 2.27 1.89
C GLY A 61 -2.54 3.68 1.34
N GLY A 62 -1.59 4.42 1.89
CA GLY A 62 -1.20 5.76 1.37
C GLY A 62 -0.42 5.76 0.05
N GLY A 63 -0.10 4.60 -0.51
CA GLY A 63 0.51 4.44 -1.84
C GLY A 63 2.05 4.47 -1.88
N GLY A 64 2.74 4.76 -0.77
CA GLY A 64 4.20 4.92 -0.77
C GLY A 64 4.96 3.68 -1.22
N LEU A 65 4.59 2.51 -0.69
CA LEU A 65 5.19 1.22 -1.07
C LEU A 65 4.91 0.90 -2.54
N ALA A 66 3.65 0.97 -2.96
CA ALA A 66 3.27 0.65 -4.33
C ALA A 66 3.94 1.59 -5.35
N ALA A 67 3.98 2.89 -5.08
CA ALA A 67 4.68 3.86 -5.92
C ALA A 67 6.18 3.54 -6.04
N GLY A 68 6.87 3.31 -4.91
CA GLY A 68 8.30 3.00 -4.90
C GLY A 68 8.64 1.72 -5.65
N VAL A 69 7.88 0.65 -5.39
CA VAL A 69 8.04 -0.65 -6.07
C VAL A 69 7.76 -0.53 -7.56
N ALA A 70 6.65 0.10 -7.94
CA ALA A 70 6.25 0.22 -9.34
C ALA A 70 7.27 1.03 -10.14
N VAL A 71 7.69 2.20 -9.64
CA VAL A 71 8.70 3.03 -10.32
C VAL A 71 9.98 2.23 -10.56
N LEU A 72 10.52 1.56 -9.54
CA LEU A 72 11.78 0.83 -9.69
C LEU A 72 11.63 -0.35 -10.66
N ILE A 73 10.58 -1.15 -10.52
CA ILE A 73 10.34 -2.28 -11.42
C ILE A 73 10.22 -1.80 -12.86
N LYS A 74 9.43 -0.76 -13.12
CA LYS A 74 9.24 -0.27 -14.49
C LYS A 74 10.49 0.35 -15.11
N GLN A 75 11.42 0.85 -14.30
CA GLN A 75 12.70 1.34 -14.80
C GLN A 75 13.70 0.21 -15.11
N LEU A 76 13.71 -0.87 -14.34
CA LEU A 76 14.69 -1.95 -14.47
C LEU A 76 14.18 -3.12 -15.32
N MET A 77 12.92 -3.52 -15.12
CA MET A 77 12.29 -4.71 -15.72
C MET A 77 10.84 -4.38 -16.14
N PRO A 78 10.63 -3.52 -17.16
CA PRO A 78 9.31 -2.98 -17.50
C PRO A 78 8.28 -4.04 -17.92
N GLN A 79 8.71 -5.25 -18.28
CA GLN A 79 7.83 -6.37 -18.60
C GLN A 79 7.12 -6.96 -17.37
N ILE A 80 7.66 -6.80 -16.16
CA ILE A 80 7.04 -7.28 -14.93
C ILE A 80 5.83 -6.41 -14.62
N LYS A 81 4.67 -7.03 -14.44
CA LYS A 81 3.45 -6.31 -14.05
C LYS A 81 3.42 -6.04 -12.56
N VAL A 82 3.08 -4.82 -12.18
CA VAL A 82 2.89 -4.42 -10.78
C VAL A 82 1.41 -4.19 -10.54
N ILE A 83 0.82 -4.99 -9.66
CA ILE A 83 -0.61 -5.01 -9.38
C ILE A 83 -0.84 -4.54 -7.95
N ALA A 84 -1.57 -3.43 -7.82
CA ALA A 84 -1.99 -2.91 -6.52
C ALA A 84 -3.09 -3.78 -5.90
N VAL A 85 -3.04 -3.96 -4.59
CA VAL A 85 -4.11 -4.66 -3.85
C VAL A 85 -4.59 -3.78 -2.70
N GLU A 86 -5.89 -3.52 -2.66
CA GLU A 86 -6.54 -2.77 -1.59
C GLU A 86 -7.61 -3.59 -0.88
N ALA A 87 -7.82 -3.31 0.41
CA ALA A 87 -9.01 -3.80 1.11
C ALA A 87 -10.25 -3.00 0.61
N GLU A 88 -11.35 -3.67 0.35
CA GLU A 88 -12.56 -3.05 -0.24
C GLU A 88 -13.11 -1.88 0.60
N ASP A 89 -12.95 -1.96 1.92
CA ASP A 89 -13.43 -0.95 2.86
C ASP A 89 -12.44 0.22 3.10
N SER A 90 -11.28 0.21 2.42
CA SER A 90 -10.27 1.28 2.46
C SER A 90 -9.59 1.50 1.10
N ALA A 91 -10.31 1.28 -0.01
CA ALA A 91 -9.79 1.35 -1.38
C ALA A 91 -9.66 2.80 -1.89
N CYS A 92 -8.74 3.57 -1.28
CA CYS A 92 -8.56 4.99 -1.60
C CYS A 92 -7.84 5.25 -2.92
N LEU A 93 -6.94 4.37 -3.35
CA LEU A 93 -6.28 4.46 -4.66
C LEU A 93 -7.29 4.18 -5.78
N LYS A 94 -8.10 3.11 -5.65
CA LYS A 94 -9.13 2.80 -6.64
C LYS A 94 -10.12 3.96 -6.79
N ALA A 95 -10.61 4.51 -5.67
CA ALA A 95 -11.50 5.67 -5.71
C ALA A 95 -10.86 6.88 -6.38
N ALA A 96 -9.56 7.12 -6.14
CA ALA A 96 -8.81 8.20 -6.78
C ALA A 96 -8.62 7.97 -8.28
N LEU A 97 -8.32 6.73 -8.71
CA LEU A 97 -8.20 6.38 -10.13
C LEU A 97 -9.54 6.56 -10.87
N ASP A 98 -10.64 6.13 -10.26
CA ASP A 98 -11.99 6.29 -10.82
C ASP A 98 -12.39 7.78 -10.94
N ALA A 99 -11.96 8.63 -10.01
CA ALA A 99 -12.20 10.08 -10.01
C ALA A 99 -11.20 10.89 -10.87
N GLY A 100 -10.03 10.31 -11.20
CA GLY A 100 -8.94 11.00 -11.87
C GLY A 100 -8.11 11.95 -10.97
N HIS A 101 -8.37 11.97 -9.67
CA HIS A 101 -7.65 12.76 -8.65
C HIS A 101 -7.84 12.14 -7.26
N PRO A 102 -6.92 12.43 -6.31
CA PRO A 102 -7.09 11.97 -4.92
C PRO A 102 -8.40 12.45 -4.29
N VAL A 103 -9.13 11.52 -3.68
CA VAL A 103 -10.42 11.76 -3.01
C VAL A 103 -10.38 11.25 -1.58
N ASP A 104 -11.20 11.85 -0.71
CA ASP A 104 -11.34 11.41 0.67
C ASP A 104 -12.46 10.37 0.79
N LEU A 105 -12.14 9.17 1.25
CA LEU A 105 -13.16 8.19 1.60
C LEU A 105 -13.96 8.66 2.82
N PRO A 106 -15.29 8.51 2.82
CA PRO A 106 -16.13 8.93 3.95
C PRO A 106 -15.81 8.13 5.22
N ARG A 107 -15.36 6.90 5.06
CA ARG A 107 -14.96 5.98 6.14
C ARG A 107 -13.95 4.98 5.61
N VAL A 108 -13.20 4.35 6.52
CA VAL A 108 -12.31 3.22 6.25
C VAL A 108 -12.60 2.09 7.22
N GLY A 109 -12.44 0.86 6.77
CA GLY A 109 -12.42 -0.30 7.64
C GLY A 109 -11.13 -0.34 8.47
N LEU A 110 -11.21 -0.95 9.65
CA LEU A 110 -10.07 -1.01 10.57
C LEU A 110 -9.49 -2.42 10.69
N PHE A 111 -10.00 -3.39 9.92
CA PHE A 111 -9.50 -4.76 9.99
C PHE A 111 -8.04 -4.85 9.50
N ALA A 112 -7.74 -4.26 8.36
CA ALA A 112 -6.38 -4.14 7.83
C ALA A 112 -5.79 -2.76 8.20
N GLU A 113 -5.42 -2.57 9.48
CA GLU A 113 -5.03 -1.27 10.04
C GLU A 113 -3.88 -0.60 9.29
N GLY A 114 -2.88 -1.39 8.84
CA GLY A 114 -1.70 -0.87 8.13
C GLY A 114 -2.02 -0.23 6.77
N VAL A 115 -3.22 -0.48 6.21
CA VAL A 115 -3.69 0.12 4.95
C VAL A 115 -4.95 0.98 5.13
N ALA A 116 -5.42 1.20 6.34
CA ALA A 116 -6.63 1.97 6.66
C ALA A 116 -6.42 3.48 6.50
N VAL A 117 -6.25 3.94 5.28
CA VAL A 117 -5.99 5.34 4.92
C VAL A 117 -7.16 5.90 4.13
N LYS A 118 -7.68 7.07 4.53
CA LYS A 118 -8.84 7.70 3.87
C LYS A 118 -8.52 8.31 2.51
N ARG A 119 -7.28 8.77 2.33
CA ARG A 119 -6.86 9.47 1.14
C ARG A 119 -5.45 9.07 0.75
N ILE A 120 -5.26 8.72 -0.49
CA ILE A 120 -3.91 8.51 -1.07
C ILE A 120 -3.15 9.83 -1.13
N GLY A 121 -1.81 9.79 -1.07
CA GLY A 121 -0.98 10.97 -1.25
C GLY A 121 -1.03 11.51 -2.68
N ASP A 122 -0.71 12.79 -2.86
CA ASP A 122 -0.77 13.42 -4.20
C ASP A 122 0.34 12.89 -5.11
N GLU A 123 1.57 12.79 -4.61
CA GLU A 123 2.70 12.25 -5.36
C GLU A 123 2.60 10.73 -5.52
N THR A 124 2.18 10.02 -4.46
CA THR A 124 1.97 8.57 -4.56
C THR A 124 0.87 8.22 -5.56
N PHE A 125 -0.23 9.01 -5.62
CA PHE A 125 -1.27 8.85 -6.64
C PHE A 125 -0.71 9.04 -8.06
N ARG A 126 0.02 10.14 -8.30
CA ARG A 126 0.61 10.41 -9.61
C ARG A 126 1.48 9.25 -10.08
N LEU A 127 2.34 8.73 -9.22
CA LEU A 127 3.23 7.61 -9.55
C LEU A 127 2.45 6.29 -9.72
N CYS A 128 1.49 6.01 -8.86
CA CYS A 128 0.65 4.82 -9.00
C CYS A 128 -0.16 4.83 -10.31
N GLN A 129 -0.72 5.98 -10.70
CA GLN A 129 -1.45 6.14 -11.95
C GLN A 129 -0.55 5.93 -13.17
N GLU A 130 0.73 6.32 -13.10
CA GLU A 130 1.69 6.22 -14.21
C GLU A 130 2.30 4.81 -14.34
N TYR A 131 2.57 4.13 -13.21
CA TYR A 131 3.44 2.94 -13.20
C TYR A 131 2.75 1.63 -12.81
N LEU A 132 1.54 1.65 -12.25
CA LEU A 132 0.81 0.41 -11.97
C LEU A 132 0.12 -0.14 -13.22
N ASP A 133 0.08 -1.46 -13.34
CA ASP A 133 -0.60 -2.12 -14.46
C ASP A 133 -2.06 -2.44 -14.16
N ASP A 134 -2.39 -2.69 -12.89
CA ASP A 134 -3.74 -3.09 -12.48
C ASP A 134 -3.98 -2.83 -10.99
N ILE A 135 -5.24 -2.90 -10.58
CA ILE A 135 -5.66 -2.78 -9.19
C ILE A 135 -6.75 -3.80 -8.85
N ILE A 136 -6.58 -4.47 -7.72
CA ILE A 136 -7.53 -5.47 -7.20
C ILE A 136 -7.98 -5.07 -5.81
N THR A 137 -9.27 -5.16 -5.53
CA THR A 137 -9.79 -5.04 -4.17
C THR A 137 -10.17 -6.42 -3.63
N VAL A 138 -10.01 -6.63 -2.33
CA VAL A 138 -10.36 -7.87 -1.63
C VAL A 138 -11.12 -7.58 -0.34
N ASP A 139 -12.01 -8.47 0.04
CA ASP A 139 -12.76 -8.39 1.30
C ASP A 139 -11.97 -8.96 2.49
N SER A 140 -12.49 -8.76 3.69
CA SER A 140 -11.86 -9.25 4.92
C SER A 140 -11.78 -10.78 4.99
N ASP A 141 -12.72 -11.51 4.40
CA ASP A 141 -12.71 -12.97 4.40
C ASP A 141 -11.56 -13.51 3.55
N ALA A 142 -11.31 -12.91 2.38
CA ALA A 142 -10.16 -13.24 1.55
C ALA A 142 -8.83 -12.94 2.25
N ILE A 143 -8.75 -11.84 3.00
CA ILE A 143 -7.57 -11.50 3.81
C ILE A 143 -7.36 -12.54 4.92
N CYS A 144 -8.41 -12.92 5.66
CA CYS A 144 -8.34 -13.97 6.68
C CYS A 144 -7.88 -15.31 6.11
N ALA A 145 -8.40 -15.69 4.93
CA ALA A 145 -7.97 -16.91 4.26
C ALA A 145 -6.47 -16.85 3.89
N ALA A 146 -5.99 -15.73 3.40
CA ALA A 146 -4.57 -15.53 3.08
C ALA A 146 -3.68 -15.56 4.34
N MET A 147 -4.13 -14.98 5.47
CA MET A 147 -3.41 -15.09 6.75
C MET A 147 -3.26 -16.53 7.20
N LYS A 148 -4.35 -17.31 7.08
CA LYS A 148 -4.34 -18.74 7.41
C LYS A 148 -3.35 -19.50 6.52
N ASP A 149 -3.38 -19.28 5.21
CA ASP A 149 -2.49 -19.95 4.26
C ASP A 149 -1.01 -19.65 4.55
N LEU A 150 -0.67 -18.38 4.83
CA LEU A 150 0.69 -18.00 5.24
C LEU A 150 1.16 -18.77 6.49
N PHE A 151 0.27 -18.90 7.47
CA PHE A 151 0.61 -19.66 8.67
C PHE A 151 0.74 -21.16 8.41
N GLU A 152 -0.17 -21.75 7.62
CA GLU A 152 -0.16 -23.19 7.35
C GLU A 152 0.99 -23.61 6.45
N ASP A 153 1.31 -22.82 5.42
CA ASP A 153 2.31 -23.20 4.41
C ASP A 153 3.74 -22.86 4.82
N VAL A 154 3.96 -21.65 5.35
CA VAL A 154 5.31 -21.14 5.64
C VAL A 154 5.58 -20.86 7.12
N ARG A 155 4.60 -21.08 7.99
CA ARG A 155 4.67 -20.80 9.44
C ARG A 155 4.95 -19.32 9.77
N ALA A 156 4.61 -18.42 8.86
CA ALA A 156 4.71 -16.99 9.10
C ALA A 156 3.39 -16.44 9.68
N VAL A 157 3.50 -15.60 10.69
CA VAL A 157 2.36 -14.85 11.23
C VAL A 157 2.36 -13.48 10.56
N ALA A 158 1.39 -13.23 9.69
CA ALA A 158 1.19 -11.93 9.07
C ALA A 158 0.00 -11.21 9.71
N GLU A 159 0.12 -9.90 9.86
CA GLU A 159 -1.05 -9.05 10.14
C GLU A 159 -1.96 -8.98 8.89
N PRO A 160 -3.21 -8.51 9.02
CA PRO A 160 -4.13 -8.42 7.88
C PRO A 160 -3.56 -7.66 6.68
N SER A 161 -2.93 -6.51 6.90
CA SER A 161 -2.30 -5.72 5.82
C SER A 161 -1.14 -6.45 5.15
N GLY A 162 -0.39 -7.26 5.90
CA GLY A 162 0.71 -8.08 5.37
C GLY A 162 0.23 -9.26 4.52
N ALA A 163 -0.99 -9.76 4.75
CA ALA A 163 -1.59 -10.84 3.96
C ALA A 163 -2.35 -10.34 2.72
N LEU A 164 -2.57 -9.03 2.62
CA LEU A 164 -3.40 -8.41 1.58
C LEU A 164 -2.92 -8.74 0.16
N ALA A 165 -1.61 -8.67 -0.07
CA ALA A 165 -1.02 -8.99 -1.38
C ALA A 165 -1.31 -10.43 -1.81
N LEU A 166 -1.19 -11.41 -0.88
CA LEU A 166 -1.52 -12.81 -1.16
C LEU A 166 -3.01 -12.99 -1.46
N ALA A 167 -3.90 -12.32 -0.72
CA ALA A 167 -5.34 -12.34 -1.00
C ALA A 167 -5.64 -11.84 -2.43
N GLY A 168 -5.02 -10.73 -2.84
CA GLY A 168 -5.14 -10.20 -4.20
C GLY A 168 -4.58 -11.14 -5.26
N MET A 169 -3.43 -11.75 -5.02
CA MET A 169 -2.84 -12.74 -5.92
C MET A 169 -3.78 -13.94 -6.12
N LYS A 170 -4.35 -14.49 -5.04
CA LYS A 170 -5.32 -15.61 -5.13
C LYS A 170 -6.55 -15.23 -5.93
N LYS A 171 -7.11 -14.02 -5.70
CA LYS A 171 -8.25 -13.50 -6.47
C LYS A 171 -7.89 -13.35 -7.95
N TYR A 172 -6.71 -12.80 -8.24
CA TYR A 172 -6.22 -12.63 -9.62
C TYR A 172 -6.13 -13.96 -10.35
N ILE A 173 -5.53 -15.00 -9.73
CA ILE A 173 -5.38 -16.34 -10.32
C ILE A 173 -6.75 -16.99 -10.55
N ALA A 174 -7.71 -16.78 -9.66
CA ALA A 174 -9.06 -17.34 -9.82
C ALA A 174 -9.86 -16.69 -10.96
N GLN A 175 -9.47 -15.50 -11.43
CA GLN A 175 -10.16 -14.74 -12.48
C GLN A 175 -9.50 -14.86 -13.86
N ASN A 176 -8.29 -15.41 -13.94
CA ASN A 176 -7.47 -15.56 -15.15
C ASN A 176 -6.96 -17.00 -15.34
#